data_605da030839d16a1e24aa8caf9f7c8b1
#
_entry.id   605da030839d16a1e24aa8caf9f7c8b1
#
_cell.length_a   1.000
_cell.length_b   1.000
_cell.length_c   1.000
_cell.angle_alpha   90.00
_cell.angle_beta   90.00
_cell.angle_gamma   90.00
#
_symmetry.space_group_name_H-M   'P 1'
#
loop_
_entity.id
_entity.type
_entity.pdbx_description
1 polymer ?
#
loop_
_entity_poly.entity_id
_entity_poly.type
_entity_poly.pdbx_seq_one_letter_code
_entity_poly.pdbx_strand_id
1 'polypeptide(L)'
;MLKKIIVICLIAALALTLVGCGATKAKKEKFVVTDNMEVVEKQVEDLNGDGKTQKVILYGEKDDQGMPVWTLVEEEYEIVSLDSMEGAYTLADINLQDVDGQKGLEVLFYRYNTGSAGGQGLNIYKLDRGEWQEIFNVPNSFDMGKERFTMQYMGNYQVSFKDSETGLEHVIKLDPSRYAGNEEMLDGISTWVDPIAEYKLEDIDSDGVSEITTMQMVIGIAHADPIASLQTTYRVKDGSYQPEKISLVDISGMVLVEKAL
;
A
#
# COMPACT_ATOMS: atom_id res chain seq x y z
N MET A 1 -39.43 -1.31 -73.08
CA MET A 1 -40.31 -1.24 -71.92
C MET A 1 -39.49 -0.88 -70.72
N LEU A 2 -39.52 0.41 -70.36
CA LEU A 2 -38.68 0.98 -69.31
C LEU A 2 -39.57 1.14 -68.06
N LYS A 3 -39.32 0.37 -67.01
CA LYS A 3 -40.02 0.57 -65.72
C LYS A 3 -39.23 1.63 -64.90
N LYS A 4 -39.87 2.76 -64.66
CA LYS A 4 -39.40 3.80 -63.78
C LYS A 4 -39.56 3.31 -62.34
N ILE A 5 -38.44 3.25 -61.59
CA ILE A 5 -38.46 3.03 -60.13
C ILE A 5 -38.43 4.41 -59.49
N ILE A 6 -39.49 4.72 -58.76
CA ILE A 6 -39.56 5.93 -57.93
C ILE A 6 -38.91 5.61 -56.60
N VAL A 7 -37.82 6.31 -56.28
CA VAL A 7 -37.18 6.28 -54.98
C VAL A 7 -37.83 7.34 -54.11
N ILE A 8 -38.57 6.91 -53.09
CA ILE A 8 -39.13 7.78 -52.07
C ILE A 8 -38.06 7.92 -50.97
N CYS A 9 -37.46 9.13 -50.88
CA CYS A 9 -36.61 9.48 -49.74
C CYS A 9 -37.48 9.79 -48.53
N LEU A 10 -37.51 8.89 -47.58
CA LEU A 10 -38.06 9.14 -46.23
C LEU A 10 -36.99 9.85 -45.42
N ILE A 11 -37.17 11.15 -45.20
CA ILE A 11 -36.39 11.91 -44.21
C ILE A 11 -36.98 11.60 -42.82
N ALA A 12 -36.33 10.71 -42.10
CA ALA A 12 -36.60 10.51 -40.69
C ALA A 12 -35.88 11.60 -39.89
N ALA A 13 -36.64 12.56 -39.40
CA ALA A 13 -36.15 13.53 -38.41
C ALA A 13 -35.91 12.82 -37.10
N LEU A 14 -34.62 12.57 -36.80
CA LEU A 14 -34.19 12.03 -35.50
C LEU A 14 -34.25 13.18 -34.49
N ALA A 15 -35.31 13.26 -33.70
CA ALA A 15 -35.40 14.10 -32.52
C ALA A 15 -34.43 13.52 -31.46
N LEU A 16 -33.23 14.12 -31.33
CA LEU A 16 -32.36 13.87 -30.15
C LEU A 16 -33.06 14.44 -28.92
N THR A 17 -33.76 13.62 -28.21
CA THR A 17 -34.10 13.88 -26.81
C THR A 17 -32.83 13.75 -26.02
N LEU A 18 -32.22 14.88 -25.63
CA LEU A 18 -31.24 14.95 -24.57
C LEU A 18 -31.92 14.52 -23.25
N VAL A 19 -31.93 13.21 -22.99
CA VAL A 19 -32.17 12.72 -21.63
C VAL A 19 -30.92 13.10 -20.87
N GLY A 20 -30.99 14.21 -20.15
CA GLY A 20 -30.02 14.54 -19.11
C GLY A 20 -30.06 13.43 -18.08
N CYS A 21 -29.11 12.49 -18.17
CA CYS A 21 -28.78 11.60 -17.07
C CYS A 21 -28.23 12.49 -15.94
N GLY A 22 -29.12 13.06 -15.14
CA GLY A 22 -28.76 13.47 -13.78
C GLY A 22 -28.37 12.20 -13.05
N ALA A 23 -27.09 11.95 -12.91
CA ALA A 23 -26.61 10.93 -11.98
C ALA A 23 -27.16 11.33 -10.60
N THR A 24 -28.22 10.68 -10.17
CA THR A 24 -28.66 10.73 -8.78
C THR A 24 -27.49 10.16 -7.98
N LYS A 25 -26.74 11.03 -7.29
CA LYS A 25 -25.74 10.58 -6.30
C LYS A 25 -26.46 9.59 -5.39
N ALA A 26 -26.01 8.35 -5.39
CA ALA A 26 -26.50 7.36 -4.44
C ALA A 26 -26.36 7.97 -3.04
N LYS A 27 -27.44 7.97 -2.28
CA LYS A 27 -27.43 8.52 -0.92
C LYS A 27 -26.50 7.59 -0.12
N LYS A 28 -25.36 8.10 0.34
CA LYS A 28 -24.47 7.34 1.23
C LYS A 28 -25.29 6.92 2.44
N GLU A 29 -25.29 5.64 2.77
CA GLU A 29 -25.90 5.15 4.00
C GLU A 29 -25.05 5.59 5.18
N LYS A 30 -25.72 5.95 6.29
CA LYS A 30 -25.01 6.31 7.51
C LYS A 30 -24.42 5.07 8.14
N PHE A 31 -23.19 5.17 8.59
CA PHE A 31 -22.54 4.15 9.38
C PHE A 31 -23.24 3.99 10.74
N VAL A 32 -23.48 2.76 11.14
CA VAL A 32 -24.15 2.45 12.41
C VAL A 32 -23.12 1.82 13.36
N VAL A 33 -22.80 2.53 14.42
CA VAL A 33 -21.93 2.00 15.48
C VAL A 33 -22.70 0.93 16.25
N THR A 34 -22.13 -0.26 16.36
CA THR A 34 -22.69 -1.39 17.13
C THR A 34 -22.13 -1.43 18.55
N ASP A 35 -22.79 -2.18 19.44
CA ASP A 35 -22.34 -2.32 20.84
C ASP A 35 -20.98 -3.03 20.99
N ASN A 36 -20.51 -3.70 19.93
CA ASN A 36 -19.23 -4.41 19.92
C ASN A 36 -18.06 -3.55 19.42
N MET A 37 -18.36 -2.37 18.87
CA MET A 37 -17.36 -1.44 18.36
C MET A 37 -16.80 -0.56 19.46
N GLU A 38 -15.50 -0.45 19.50
CA GLU A 38 -14.77 0.46 20.39
C GLU A 38 -14.07 1.54 19.55
N VAL A 39 -14.02 2.77 20.09
CA VAL A 39 -13.22 3.84 19.47
C VAL A 39 -11.75 3.56 19.75
N VAL A 40 -10.99 3.27 18.71
CA VAL A 40 -9.53 3.10 18.77
C VAL A 40 -8.87 4.47 18.79
N GLU A 41 -9.25 5.34 17.86
CA GLU A 41 -8.69 6.68 17.71
C GLU A 41 -9.71 7.64 17.12
N LYS A 42 -9.50 8.94 17.40
CA LYS A 42 -10.34 10.02 16.86
C LYS A 42 -9.49 11.27 16.62
N GLN A 43 -9.61 11.83 15.42
CA GLN A 43 -8.96 13.08 15.03
C GLN A 43 -9.98 14.07 14.43
N VAL A 44 -9.67 15.38 14.52
CA VAL A 44 -10.53 16.47 14.02
C VAL A 44 -9.65 17.52 13.40
N GLU A 45 -9.66 17.59 12.07
CA GLU A 45 -8.82 18.50 11.29
C GLU A 45 -9.50 18.94 9.99
N ASP A 46 -8.96 19.92 9.30
CA ASP A 46 -9.42 20.35 7.97
C ASP A 46 -8.84 19.44 6.91
N LEU A 47 -9.59 18.39 6.54
CA LEU A 47 -9.12 17.36 5.63
C LEU A 47 -9.18 17.77 4.15
N ASN A 48 -9.99 18.75 3.79
CA ASN A 48 -10.16 19.18 2.40
C ASN A 48 -9.63 20.59 2.11
N GLY A 49 -9.04 21.24 3.10
CA GLY A 49 -8.45 22.58 2.99
C GLY A 49 -9.45 23.71 2.77
N ASP A 50 -10.74 23.53 3.16
CA ASP A 50 -11.79 24.54 3.02
C ASP A 50 -11.95 25.46 4.24
N GLY A 51 -11.18 25.23 5.28
CA GLY A 51 -11.19 25.97 6.54
C GLY A 51 -12.21 25.44 7.56
N LYS A 52 -12.85 24.29 7.30
CA LYS A 52 -13.75 23.60 8.23
C LYS A 52 -13.18 22.25 8.59
N THR A 53 -13.28 21.92 9.87
CA THR A 53 -12.80 20.65 10.35
C THR A 53 -13.79 19.51 10.06
N GLN A 54 -13.28 18.35 9.67
CA GLN A 54 -13.98 17.08 9.62
C GLN A 54 -13.48 16.18 10.75
N LYS A 55 -14.34 15.28 11.19
CA LYS A 55 -14.02 14.34 12.26
C LYS A 55 -13.82 12.95 11.67
N VAL A 56 -12.65 12.36 11.87
CA VAL A 56 -12.34 10.98 11.51
C VAL A 56 -12.24 10.13 12.76
N ILE A 57 -12.86 8.97 12.74
CA ILE A 57 -12.85 8.01 13.85
C ILE A 57 -12.46 6.64 13.31
N LEU A 58 -11.51 6.01 13.96
CA LEU A 58 -11.17 4.61 13.78
C LEU A 58 -11.90 3.79 14.83
N TYR A 59 -12.78 2.90 14.39
CA TYR A 59 -13.43 1.91 15.22
C TYR A 59 -12.72 0.56 15.08
N GLY A 60 -12.67 -0.20 16.16
CA GLY A 60 -12.22 -1.58 16.19
C GLY A 60 -13.30 -2.48 16.74
N GLU A 61 -13.46 -3.65 16.14
CA GLU A 61 -14.27 -4.74 16.65
C GLU A 61 -13.61 -6.09 16.36
N LYS A 62 -14.21 -7.17 16.82
CA LYS A 62 -13.78 -8.52 16.46
C LYS A 62 -14.86 -9.18 15.63
N ASP A 63 -14.43 -9.86 14.57
CA ASP A 63 -15.32 -10.69 13.76
C ASP A 63 -15.76 -11.98 14.52
N ASP A 64 -16.57 -12.80 13.85
CA ASP A 64 -17.07 -14.07 14.41
C ASP A 64 -15.96 -15.08 14.73
N GLN A 65 -14.76 -14.89 14.20
CA GLN A 65 -13.57 -15.71 14.46
C GLN A 65 -12.66 -15.12 15.55
N GLY A 66 -13.03 -13.94 16.08
CA GLY A 66 -12.28 -13.19 17.08
C GLY A 66 -11.10 -12.39 16.51
N MET A 67 -11.05 -12.22 15.18
CA MET A 67 -10.02 -11.45 14.51
C MET A 67 -10.41 -9.96 14.48
N PRO A 68 -9.43 -9.05 14.63
CA PRO A 68 -9.70 -7.63 14.55
C PRO A 68 -10.22 -7.20 13.18
N VAL A 69 -11.21 -6.32 13.20
CA VAL A 69 -11.73 -5.56 12.06
C VAL A 69 -11.69 -4.08 12.43
N TRP A 70 -11.20 -3.25 11.55
CA TRP A 70 -11.14 -1.81 11.76
C TRP A 70 -11.96 -1.08 10.72
N THR A 71 -12.79 -0.14 11.17
CA THR A 71 -13.61 0.69 10.30
C THR A 71 -13.25 2.15 10.51
N LEU A 72 -12.84 2.80 9.43
CA LEU A 72 -12.54 4.22 9.38
C LEU A 72 -13.79 4.97 8.93
N VAL A 73 -14.20 5.97 9.71
CA VAL A 73 -15.46 6.71 9.51
C VAL A 73 -15.17 8.21 9.53
N GLU A 74 -15.67 8.95 8.53
CA GLU A 74 -15.73 10.41 8.54
C GLU A 74 -17.17 10.85 8.91
N GLU A 75 -17.29 11.63 9.99
CA GLU A 75 -18.56 12.10 10.56
C GLU A 75 -19.53 10.96 10.87
N GLU A 76 -20.36 10.56 9.93
CA GLU A 76 -21.35 9.49 10.05
C GLU A 76 -21.28 8.51 8.85
N TYR A 77 -20.21 8.55 8.05
CA TYR A 77 -20.09 7.75 6.84
C TYR A 77 -18.82 6.92 6.85
N GLU A 78 -18.95 5.66 6.51
CA GLU A 78 -17.82 4.76 6.36
C GLU A 78 -16.92 5.22 5.20
N ILE A 79 -15.60 5.28 5.47
CA ILE A 79 -14.56 5.44 4.45
C ILE A 79 -14.15 4.04 3.96
N VAL A 80 -13.77 3.18 4.89
CA VAL A 80 -13.32 1.81 4.61
C VAL A 80 -13.49 0.94 5.85
N SER A 81 -13.72 -0.36 5.64
CA SER A 81 -13.62 -1.40 6.67
C SER A 81 -12.61 -2.46 6.21
N LEU A 82 -11.59 -2.73 7.02
CA LEU A 82 -10.50 -3.65 6.71
C LEU A 82 -10.36 -4.68 7.83
N ASP A 83 -10.32 -5.95 7.46
CA ASP A 83 -10.03 -7.04 8.38
C ASP A 83 -8.52 -7.26 8.59
N SER A 84 -8.18 -8.14 9.51
CA SER A 84 -6.79 -8.48 9.83
C SER A 84 -6.19 -9.55 8.90
N MET A 85 -6.97 -10.13 7.98
CA MET A 85 -6.59 -11.34 7.25
C MET A 85 -5.36 -11.17 6.36
N GLU A 86 -5.20 -10.02 5.72
CA GLU A 86 -4.10 -9.81 4.76
C GLU A 86 -2.69 -9.83 5.36
N GLY A 87 -2.52 -9.38 6.59
CA GLY A 87 -1.20 -9.25 7.21
C GLY A 87 -1.14 -9.77 8.65
N ALA A 88 -2.17 -10.48 9.09
CA ALA A 88 -2.35 -10.91 10.49
C ALA A 88 -2.16 -9.72 11.46
N TYR A 89 -2.70 -8.55 11.10
CA TYR A 89 -2.59 -7.34 11.89
C TYR A 89 -3.37 -7.45 13.20
N THR A 90 -2.81 -6.89 14.27
CA THR A 90 -3.41 -6.95 15.61
C THR A 90 -3.64 -5.57 16.22
N LEU A 91 -3.01 -4.55 15.68
CA LEU A 91 -3.14 -3.15 16.09
C LEU A 91 -3.34 -2.28 14.86
N ALA A 92 -3.99 -1.12 15.08
CA ALA A 92 -4.13 -0.10 14.07
C ALA A 92 -4.15 1.29 14.71
N ASP A 93 -3.72 2.30 13.93
CA ASP A 93 -3.85 3.71 14.26
C ASP A 93 -4.05 4.55 12.98
N ILE A 94 -4.33 5.84 13.16
CA ILE A 94 -4.43 6.80 12.08
C ILE A 94 -3.55 8.01 12.36
N ASN A 95 -2.97 8.57 11.28
CA ASN A 95 -2.30 9.87 11.30
C ASN A 95 -2.88 10.77 10.22
N LEU A 96 -2.89 12.07 10.43
CA LEU A 96 -3.30 13.07 9.46
C LEU A 96 -2.08 13.87 9.03
N GLN A 97 -1.78 13.86 7.74
CA GLN A 97 -0.60 14.53 7.18
C GLN A 97 -0.86 14.96 5.74
N ASP A 98 -0.36 16.14 5.37
CA ASP A 98 -0.25 16.52 3.96
C ASP A 98 0.91 15.72 3.34
N VAL A 99 0.59 14.80 2.43
CA VAL A 99 1.58 13.96 1.76
C VAL A 99 1.66 14.22 0.25
N ASP A 100 0.66 14.90 -0.32
CA ASP A 100 0.62 15.16 -1.76
C ASP A 100 0.85 16.63 -2.15
N GLY A 101 1.18 17.49 -1.17
CA GLY A 101 1.48 18.90 -1.37
C GLY A 101 0.27 19.74 -1.76
N GLN A 102 -0.94 19.22 -1.64
CA GLN A 102 -2.17 19.95 -1.93
C GLN A 102 -2.79 20.44 -0.62
N LYS A 103 -3.83 21.26 -0.76
CA LYS A 103 -4.56 21.71 0.42
C LYS A 103 -5.35 20.57 1.05
N GLY A 104 -5.28 20.48 2.36
CA GLY A 104 -5.94 19.44 3.13
C GLY A 104 -4.94 18.48 3.76
N LEU A 105 -5.45 17.47 4.42
CA LEU A 105 -4.65 16.41 5.02
C LEU A 105 -5.18 15.06 4.56
N GLU A 106 -4.28 14.16 4.20
CA GLU A 106 -4.62 12.78 3.95
C GLU A 106 -4.73 12.00 5.26
N VAL A 107 -5.57 10.97 5.26
CA VAL A 107 -5.68 10.01 6.36
C VAL A 107 -4.75 8.83 6.07
N LEU A 108 -3.72 8.69 6.88
CA LEU A 108 -2.79 7.59 6.87
C LEU A 108 -3.29 6.55 7.86
N PHE A 109 -3.76 5.42 7.36
CA PHE A 109 -4.27 4.32 8.15
C PHE A 109 -3.23 3.21 8.25
N TYR A 110 -2.59 3.12 9.42
CA TYR A 110 -1.59 2.12 9.72
C TYR A 110 -2.18 0.90 10.39
N ARG A 111 -1.67 -0.27 10.05
CA ARG A 111 -1.96 -1.56 10.69
C ARG A 111 -0.66 -2.27 11.01
N TYR A 112 -0.60 -2.96 12.15
CA TYR A 112 0.63 -3.56 12.66
C TYR A 112 0.42 -5.01 13.04
N ASN A 113 1.36 -5.85 12.62
CA ASN A 113 1.51 -7.20 13.11
C ASN A 113 2.52 -7.19 14.26
N THR A 114 2.12 -7.70 15.42
CA THR A 114 2.98 -7.78 16.62
C THR A 114 3.82 -9.06 16.69
N GLY A 115 3.77 -9.91 15.66
CA GLY A 115 4.64 -11.08 15.52
C GLY A 115 6.11 -10.73 15.26
N SER A 116 6.97 -11.73 15.26
CA SER A 116 8.44 -11.55 15.08
C SER A 116 8.84 -10.94 13.75
N ALA A 117 8.02 -11.10 12.69
CA ALA A 117 8.26 -10.49 11.39
C ALA A 117 7.94 -8.98 11.34
N GLY A 118 7.18 -8.45 12.32
CA GLY A 118 6.95 -7.02 12.47
C GLY A 118 6.26 -6.34 11.28
N GLY A 119 5.39 -7.04 10.56
CA GLY A 119 4.75 -6.52 9.35
C GLY A 119 3.86 -5.31 9.61
N GLN A 120 3.94 -4.30 8.73
CA GLN A 120 3.07 -3.12 8.74
C GLN A 120 2.26 -3.05 7.46
N GLY A 121 1.06 -2.48 7.54
CA GLY A 121 0.23 -2.10 6.40
C GLY A 121 -0.03 -0.60 6.44
N LEU A 122 -0.05 0.05 5.30
CA LEU A 122 -0.42 1.46 5.17
C LEU A 122 -1.39 1.63 4.01
N ASN A 123 -2.55 2.23 4.32
CA ASN A 123 -3.47 2.75 3.32
C ASN A 123 -3.54 4.28 3.49
N ILE A 124 -3.53 5.02 2.41
CA ILE A 124 -3.68 6.48 2.44
C ILE A 124 -4.93 6.88 1.70
N TYR A 125 -5.79 7.63 2.39
CA TYR A 125 -7.07 8.12 1.86
C TYR A 125 -7.05 9.64 1.78
N LYS A 126 -7.51 10.16 0.64
CA LYS A 126 -7.68 11.59 0.37
C LYS A 126 -9.14 11.93 0.18
N LEU A 127 -9.58 13.04 0.79
CA LEU A 127 -10.92 13.62 0.56
C LEU A 127 -10.86 14.62 -0.60
N ASP A 128 -11.26 14.22 -1.80
CA ASP A 128 -11.36 15.10 -2.97
C ASP A 128 -12.84 15.35 -3.34
N ARG A 129 -13.24 16.62 -3.36
CA ARG A 129 -14.60 17.06 -3.74
C ARG A 129 -15.75 16.34 -3.04
N GLY A 130 -15.49 15.96 -1.77
CA GLY A 130 -16.47 15.25 -0.93
C GLY A 130 -16.56 13.75 -1.19
N GLU A 131 -15.59 13.18 -1.88
CA GLU A 131 -15.45 11.73 -2.11
C GLU A 131 -14.07 11.25 -1.63
N TRP A 132 -14.05 10.14 -0.90
CA TRP A 132 -12.83 9.51 -0.45
C TRP A 132 -12.21 8.68 -1.57
N GLN A 133 -10.90 8.83 -1.74
CA GLN A 133 -10.09 8.11 -2.71
C GLN A 133 -8.92 7.45 -1.99
N GLU A 134 -8.70 6.16 -2.23
CA GLU A 134 -7.47 5.50 -1.81
C GLU A 134 -6.37 5.86 -2.80
N ILE A 135 -5.34 6.55 -2.31
CA ILE A 135 -4.21 7.01 -3.14
C ILE A 135 -2.94 6.18 -2.94
N PHE A 136 -2.90 5.37 -1.89
CA PHE A 136 -1.83 4.41 -1.63
C PHE A 136 -2.35 3.17 -0.91
N ASN A 137 -1.98 2.03 -1.43
CA ASN A 137 -2.15 0.72 -0.79
C ASN A 137 -1.16 -0.26 -1.43
N VAL A 138 -0.34 -0.91 -0.62
CA VAL A 138 0.53 -1.99 -1.05
C VAL A 138 0.16 -3.23 -0.25
N PRO A 139 -0.38 -4.28 -0.90
CA PRO A 139 -0.68 -5.53 -0.23
C PRO A 139 0.56 -6.08 0.47
N ASN A 140 0.44 -6.42 1.73
CA ASN A 140 1.53 -6.93 2.55
C ASN A 140 1.17 -8.30 3.11
N SER A 141 1.10 -9.32 2.24
CA SER A 141 0.83 -10.68 2.66
C SER A 141 2.13 -11.46 2.91
N PHE A 142 2.10 -12.35 3.90
CA PHE A 142 3.20 -13.28 4.18
C PHE A 142 3.51 -14.25 3.02
N ASP A 143 2.58 -14.43 2.08
CA ASP A 143 2.73 -15.35 0.95
C ASP A 143 3.40 -14.71 -0.28
N MET A 144 3.52 -13.38 -0.34
CA MET A 144 4.03 -12.68 -1.52
C MET A 144 5.51 -12.94 -1.83
N GLY A 145 6.27 -13.54 -0.90
CA GLY A 145 7.70 -13.76 -1.09
C GLY A 145 8.08 -15.01 -1.86
N LYS A 146 7.30 -16.08 -1.77
CA LYS A 146 7.75 -17.41 -2.20
C LYS A 146 7.87 -17.61 -3.72
N GLU A 147 7.05 -16.91 -4.50
CA GLU A 147 7.11 -17.00 -5.96
C GLU A 147 7.86 -15.82 -6.59
N ARG A 148 7.82 -14.66 -5.95
CA ARG A 148 8.47 -13.45 -6.44
C ARG A 148 9.97 -13.49 -6.25
N PHE A 149 10.43 -13.84 -5.05
CA PHE A 149 11.85 -13.80 -4.70
C PHE A 149 12.50 -15.17 -4.82
N THR A 150 13.79 -15.18 -5.15
CA THR A 150 14.64 -16.38 -5.09
C THR A 150 15.95 -16.01 -4.44
N MET A 151 16.38 -16.80 -3.46
CA MET A 151 17.66 -16.67 -2.78
C MET A 151 18.37 -18.01 -2.74
N GLN A 152 19.69 -18.00 -2.89
CA GLN A 152 20.50 -19.20 -2.80
C GLN A 152 21.91 -18.86 -2.30
N TYR A 153 22.40 -19.61 -1.31
CA TYR A 153 23.80 -19.56 -0.92
C TYR A 153 24.67 -20.19 -2.02
N MET A 154 25.73 -19.48 -2.41
CA MET A 154 26.61 -19.86 -3.52
C MET A 154 28.00 -20.33 -3.03
N GLY A 155 28.20 -20.41 -1.72
CA GLY A 155 29.53 -20.60 -1.13
C GLY A 155 30.31 -19.29 -1.00
N ASN A 156 31.46 -19.34 -0.31
CA ASN A 156 32.36 -18.19 -0.12
C ASN A 156 31.65 -16.92 0.42
N TYR A 157 30.69 -17.09 1.36
CA TYR A 157 29.93 -16.01 1.96
C TYR A 157 29.18 -15.14 0.92
N GLN A 158 28.60 -15.79 -0.09
CA GLN A 158 27.83 -15.13 -1.14
C GLN A 158 26.42 -15.72 -1.23
N VAL A 159 25.42 -14.84 -1.34
CA VAL A 159 24.01 -15.18 -1.53
C VAL A 159 23.51 -14.52 -2.80
N SER A 160 23.04 -15.31 -3.77
CA SER A 160 22.31 -14.75 -4.91
C SER A 160 20.93 -14.32 -4.47
N PHE A 161 20.49 -13.16 -4.91
CA PHE A 161 19.14 -12.61 -4.72
C PHE A 161 18.55 -12.25 -6.07
N LYS A 162 17.28 -12.60 -6.29
CA LYS A 162 16.53 -12.25 -7.49
C LYS A 162 15.10 -11.92 -7.16
N ASP A 163 14.60 -10.82 -7.70
CA ASP A 163 13.19 -10.44 -7.76
C ASP A 163 12.67 -10.67 -9.19
N SER A 164 11.79 -11.65 -9.37
CA SER A 164 11.27 -12.03 -10.68
C SER A 164 10.30 -11.00 -11.28
N GLU A 165 9.61 -10.23 -10.44
CA GLU A 165 8.66 -9.20 -10.90
C GLU A 165 9.38 -7.98 -11.48
N THR A 166 10.38 -7.49 -10.79
CA THR A 166 11.12 -6.32 -11.24
C THR A 166 12.33 -6.69 -12.10
N GLY A 167 12.81 -7.94 -12.00
CA GLY A 167 14.06 -8.41 -12.62
C GLY A 167 15.29 -7.78 -11.98
N LEU A 168 15.23 -7.36 -10.70
CA LEU A 168 16.39 -6.95 -9.93
C LEU A 168 17.14 -8.20 -9.48
N GLU A 169 18.44 -8.25 -9.76
CA GLU A 169 19.31 -9.36 -9.41
C GLU A 169 20.63 -8.84 -8.82
N HIS A 170 21.13 -9.48 -7.76
CA HIS A 170 22.42 -9.14 -7.15
C HIS A 170 23.00 -10.32 -6.38
N VAL A 171 24.34 -10.25 -6.15
CA VAL A 171 25.04 -11.17 -5.24
C VAL A 171 25.41 -10.42 -3.97
N ILE A 172 24.71 -10.74 -2.88
CA ILE A 172 24.95 -10.17 -1.55
C ILE A 172 26.22 -10.84 -0.98
N LYS A 173 27.18 -10.03 -0.52
CA LYS A 173 28.38 -10.51 0.18
C LYS A 173 28.13 -10.44 1.68
N LEU A 174 28.19 -11.59 2.34
CA LEU A 174 28.05 -11.69 3.78
C LEU A 174 29.39 -11.36 4.46
N ASP A 175 29.32 -10.76 5.64
CA ASP A 175 30.51 -10.58 6.49
C ASP A 175 30.88 -11.91 7.15
N PRO A 176 32.04 -12.51 6.82
CA PRO A 176 32.48 -13.79 7.39
C PRO A 176 32.55 -13.78 8.92
N SER A 177 32.85 -12.63 9.53
CA SER A 177 32.96 -12.52 10.98
C SER A 177 31.64 -12.78 11.74
N ARG A 178 30.51 -12.54 11.09
CA ARG A 178 29.18 -12.82 11.66
C ARG A 178 28.86 -14.31 11.79
N TYR A 179 29.55 -15.14 10.99
CA TYR A 179 29.26 -16.58 10.89
C TYR A 179 30.43 -17.46 11.39
N ALA A 180 31.46 -16.83 11.99
CA ALA A 180 32.63 -17.54 12.45
C ALA A 180 32.26 -18.65 13.44
N GLY A 181 32.60 -19.91 13.10
CA GLY A 181 32.29 -21.11 13.88
C GLY A 181 30.86 -21.65 13.67
N ASN A 182 30.10 -21.09 12.73
CA ASN A 182 28.74 -21.53 12.34
C ASN A 182 28.58 -21.50 10.81
N GLU A 183 29.65 -21.63 10.06
CA GLU A 183 29.68 -21.53 8.59
C GLU A 183 28.77 -22.57 7.91
N GLU A 184 28.60 -23.75 8.54
CA GLU A 184 27.72 -24.81 8.06
C GLU A 184 26.22 -24.40 8.04
N MET A 185 25.83 -23.39 8.82
CA MET A 185 24.45 -22.89 8.81
C MET A 185 24.13 -22.12 7.53
N LEU A 186 25.14 -21.60 6.81
CA LEU A 186 24.95 -20.85 5.57
C LEU A 186 24.34 -21.72 4.46
N ASP A 187 24.59 -23.02 4.46
CA ASP A 187 23.98 -23.94 3.50
C ASP A 187 22.45 -24.05 3.69
N GLY A 188 21.93 -23.61 4.83
CA GLY A 188 20.51 -23.54 5.14
C GLY A 188 19.82 -22.27 4.64
N ILE A 189 20.55 -21.30 4.09
CA ILE A 189 19.94 -20.08 3.53
C ILE A 189 19.01 -20.45 2.38
N SER A 190 17.77 -20.02 2.51
CA SER A 190 16.71 -20.22 1.52
C SER A 190 16.01 -18.89 1.25
N THR A 191 15.07 -18.86 0.31
CA THR A 191 14.31 -17.65 0.02
C THR A 191 13.51 -17.19 1.22
N TRP A 192 13.89 -16.04 1.78
CA TRP A 192 13.22 -15.43 2.92
C TRP A 192 13.31 -13.90 2.84
N VAL A 193 12.20 -13.29 2.43
CA VAL A 193 11.99 -11.84 2.47
C VAL A 193 10.79 -11.60 3.37
N ASP A 194 10.99 -10.80 4.40
CA ASP A 194 9.93 -10.47 5.35
C ASP A 194 8.87 -9.57 4.72
N PRO A 195 7.67 -9.49 5.32
CA PRO A 195 6.70 -8.46 5.00
C PRO A 195 7.30 -7.05 5.14
N ILE A 196 6.59 -6.05 4.59
CA ILE A 196 6.97 -4.65 4.79
C ILE A 196 6.99 -4.36 6.29
N ALA A 197 8.14 -3.97 6.80
CA ALA A 197 8.36 -3.68 8.21
C ALA A 197 8.30 -2.17 8.51
N GLU A 198 8.47 -1.32 7.49
CA GLU A 198 8.49 0.13 7.66
C GLU A 198 7.98 0.84 6.40
N TYR A 199 7.26 1.93 6.63
CA TYR A 199 6.90 2.94 5.63
C TYR A 199 7.52 4.27 6.05
N LYS A 200 8.44 4.81 5.25
CA LYS A 200 9.03 6.13 5.46
C LYS A 200 8.41 7.12 4.46
N LEU A 201 7.83 8.19 4.96
CA LEU A 201 7.30 9.29 4.16
C LEU A 201 8.24 10.48 4.28
N GLU A 202 8.79 10.93 3.17
CA GLU A 202 9.77 12.01 3.12
C GLU A 202 9.72 12.70 1.76
N ASP A 203 9.69 14.02 1.75
CA ASP A 203 9.87 14.83 0.53
C ASP A 203 11.37 14.80 0.16
N ILE A 204 11.74 13.82 -0.68
CA ILE A 204 13.15 13.52 -1.00
C ILE A 204 13.75 14.56 -1.94
N ASP A 205 12.96 15.13 -2.85
CA ASP A 205 13.43 16.10 -3.85
C ASP A 205 13.01 17.56 -3.58
N SER A 206 12.33 17.78 -2.46
CA SER A 206 11.88 19.11 -1.99
C SER A 206 10.88 19.78 -2.93
N ASP A 207 10.00 18.99 -3.56
CA ASP A 207 8.91 19.47 -4.42
C ASP A 207 7.59 19.72 -3.66
N GLY A 208 7.56 19.41 -2.36
CA GLY A 208 6.42 19.55 -1.47
C GLY A 208 5.50 18.32 -1.43
N VAL A 209 5.84 17.25 -2.13
CA VAL A 209 5.13 15.97 -2.13
C VAL A 209 6.02 14.93 -1.45
N SER A 210 5.48 14.17 -0.51
CA SER A 210 6.26 13.11 0.14
C SER A 210 6.34 11.87 -0.75
N GLU A 211 7.54 11.34 -0.99
CA GLU A 211 7.71 9.98 -1.45
C GLU A 211 7.46 9.00 -0.31
N ILE A 212 6.99 7.79 -0.67
CA ILE A 212 6.84 6.69 0.28
C ILE A 212 7.91 5.66 -0.03
N THR A 213 8.74 5.33 0.95
CA THR A 213 9.71 4.23 0.83
C THR A 213 9.29 3.10 1.76
N THR A 214 9.01 1.92 1.19
CA THR A 214 8.77 0.70 1.96
C THR A 214 10.09 -0.03 2.21
N MET A 215 10.19 -0.75 3.34
CA MET A 215 11.35 -1.56 3.67
C MET A 215 10.94 -2.98 4.05
N GLN A 216 11.54 -3.97 3.38
CA GLN A 216 11.41 -5.40 3.66
C GLN A 216 12.78 -5.97 3.99
N MET A 217 12.89 -6.79 5.05
CA MET A 217 14.16 -7.42 5.40
C MET A 217 14.40 -8.66 4.55
N VAL A 218 15.60 -8.80 4.04
CA VAL A 218 16.11 -10.01 3.38
C VAL A 218 16.88 -10.80 4.44
N ILE A 219 16.39 -11.99 4.77
CA ILE A 219 16.85 -12.78 5.92
C ILE A 219 17.82 -13.85 5.48
N GLY A 220 18.88 -14.03 6.28
CA GLY A 220 19.87 -15.09 6.11
C GLY A 220 19.43 -16.42 6.73
N ILE A 221 20.03 -16.79 7.85
CA ILE A 221 19.81 -18.09 8.51
C ILE A 221 18.68 -18.08 9.56
N ALA A 222 18.30 -16.91 10.06
CA ALA A 222 17.24 -16.74 11.06
C ALA A 222 16.69 -15.31 11.02
N HIS A 223 15.50 -15.08 11.57
CA HIS A 223 14.87 -13.74 11.66
C HIS A 223 15.78 -12.66 12.25
N ALA A 224 16.65 -13.04 13.18
CA ALA A 224 17.62 -12.12 13.78
C ALA A 224 18.88 -11.89 12.91
N ASP A 225 18.91 -12.46 11.71
CA ASP A 225 20.02 -12.36 10.77
C ASP A 225 19.60 -11.70 9.45
N PRO A 226 19.25 -10.40 9.44
CA PRO A 226 19.06 -9.67 8.19
C PRO A 226 20.40 -9.54 7.47
N ILE A 227 20.42 -9.84 6.18
CA ILE A 227 21.60 -9.75 5.31
C ILE A 227 21.52 -8.56 4.35
N ALA A 228 20.32 -8.08 4.08
CA ALA A 228 20.05 -6.89 3.29
C ALA A 228 18.64 -6.38 3.59
N SER A 229 18.25 -5.25 3.02
CA SER A 229 16.87 -4.78 2.92
C SER A 229 16.51 -4.49 1.47
N LEU A 230 15.24 -4.78 1.13
CA LEU A 230 14.65 -4.41 -0.13
C LEU A 230 13.80 -3.17 0.11
N GLN A 231 14.10 -2.09 -0.62
CA GLN A 231 13.41 -0.81 -0.48
C GLN A 231 12.73 -0.46 -1.80
N THR A 232 11.42 -0.16 -1.76
CA THR A 232 10.68 0.33 -2.92
C THR A 232 10.21 1.75 -2.65
N THR A 233 10.60 2.69 -3.53
CA THR A 233 10.16 4.08 -3.46
C THR A 233 8.98 4.28 -4.38
N TYR A 234 7.93 4.91 -3.86
CA TYR A 234 6.70 5.27 -4.57
C TYR A 234 6.61 6.78 -4.68
N ARG A 235 6.13 7.25 -5.82
CA ARG A 235 5.89 8.67 -6.11
C ARG A 235 4.46 8.88 -6.60
N VAL A 236 3.89 10.05 -6.32
CA VAL A 236 2.58 10.42 -6.84
C VAL A 236 2.64 10.58 -8.35
N LYS A 237 1.78 9.84 -9.06
CA LYS A 237 1.57 9.92 -10.49
C LYS A 237 0.09 9.75 -10.80
N ASP A 238 -0.47 10.69 -11.55
CA ASP A 238 -1.90 10.68 -11.91
C ASP A 238 -2.85 10.57 -10.71
N GLY A 239 -2.47 11.19 -9.56
CA GLY A 239 -3.29 11.27 -8.35
C GLY A 239 -3.20 10.07 -7.42
N SER A 240 -2.30 9.11 -7.66
CA SER A 240 -2.02 7.98 -6.76
C SER A 240 -0.53 7.66 -6.72
N TYR A 241 -0.09 6.99 -5.67
CA TYR A 241 1.29 6.56 -5.57
C TYR A 241 1.56 5.37 -6.48
N GLN A 242 2.61 5.46 -7.29
CA GLN A 242 3.09 4.39 -8.16
C GLN A 242 4.54 4.05 -7.81
N PRO A 243 4.96 2.79 -7.91
CA PRO A 243 6.35 2.42 -7.68
C PRO A 243 7.25 3.08 -8.75
N GLU A 244 8.31 3.74 -8.29
CA GLU A 244 9.27 4.43 -9.16
C GLU A 244 10.58 3.66 -9.27
N LYS A 245 11.07 3.13 -8.14
CA LYS A 245 12.33 2.39 -8.09
C LYS A 245 12.34 1.36 -6.98
N ILE A 246 13.17 0.35 -7.16
CA ILE A 246 13.46 -0.66 -6.15
C ILE A 246 14.97 -0.77 -5.94
N SER A 247 15.41 -0.85 -4.70
CA SER A 247 16.82 -0.91 -4.32
C SER A 247 17.07 -2.05 -3.33
N LEU A 248 18.12 -2.81 -3.55
CA LEU A 248 18.67 -3.72 -2.54
C LEU A 248 19.78 -2.97 -1.79
N VAL A 249 19.64 -2.91 -0.48
CA VAL A 249 20.51 -2.12 0.41
C VAL A 249 21.13 -3.04 1.43
N ASP A 250 22.45 -2.93 1.68
CA ASP A 250 23.09 -3.74 2.70
C ASP A 250 22.75 -3.29 4.13
N ILE A 251 23.19 -4.07 5.11
CA ILE A 251 22.93 -3.78 6.53
C ILE A 251 23.61 -2.50 7.05
N SER A 252 24.54 -1.90 6.29
CA SER A 252 25.17 -0.61 6.60
C SER A 252 24.43 0.59 6.00
N GLY A 253 23.40 0.34 5.17
CA GLY A 253 22.65 1.37 4.46
C GLY A 253 23.22 1.71 3.08
N MET A 254 24.20 0.96 2.57
CA MET A 254 24.75 1.17 1.24
C MET A 254 23.89 0.48 0.17
N VAL A 255 23.51 1.21 -0.87
CA VAL A 255 22.81 0.66 -2.02
C VAL A 255 23.72 -0.29 -2.79
N LEU A 256 23.35 -1.56 -2.87
CA LEU A 256 24.06 -2.60 -3.60
C LEU A 256 23.70 -2.60 -5.08
N VAL A 257 22.41 -2.47 -5.37
CA VAL A 257 21.85 -2.36 -6.72
C VAL A 257 20.53 -1.62 -6.66
N GLU A 258 20.22 -0.86 -7.70
CA GLU A 258 18.95 -0.12 -7.86
C GLU A 258 18.40 -0.32 -9.26
N LYS A 259 17.07 -0.33 -9.39
CA LYS A 259 16.38 -0.45 -10.65
C LYS A 259 15.16 0.48 -10.68
N ALA A 260 15.01 1.25 -11.77
CA ALA A 260 13.78 2.00 -12.06
C ALA A 260 12.65 1.05 -12.47
N LEU A 261 11.41 1.41 -12.10
CA LEU A 261 10.18 0.63 -12.34
C LEU A 261 9.23 1.32 -13.31
#